data_066623de00be375dbbd3b262f369c57f
#
_entry.id   066623de00be375dbbd3b262f369c57f
#
_cell.length_a   1.000
_cell.length_b   1.000
_cell.length_c   1.000
_cell.angle_alpha   90.00
_cell.angle_beta   90.00
_cell.angle_gamma   90.00
#
_symmetry.space_group_name_H-M   'P 1'
#
loop_
_entity.id
_entity.type
_entity.pdbx_description
1 polymer ?
#
loop_
_entity_poly.entity_id
_entity_poly.type
_entity_poly.pdbx_seq_one_letter_code
_entity_poly.pdbx_strand_id
1 'polypeptide(L)'
;YHGLRETAYHYRIVVADGDDFTFICNARFALEYTCNYLKAVHQKKDYSSCAGICIFHSGYPVARAYSLAEQACDNAKKPVHETHAEECWLDFHYLHSSIDGNLDNIRSWQKTDALMARPWLVEDGNTVFTLEKAKALIKYIQDHKDQGTNRSNLKKIAAALEESRGAAKMELARVLYRNPDFAGALRTFSPNEDDQLKALYDITEIYDLWIAGRGK
;
A
#
# COMPACT_ATOMS: atom_id res chain seq x y z
N TYR A 1 20.56 5.64 -7.35
CA TYR A 1 20.73 7.08 -7.07
C TYR A 1 20.18 8.02 -8.16
N HIS A 2 20.13 7.63 -9.43
CA HIS A 2 19.76 8.56 -10.51
C HIS A 2 18.28 8.93 -10.55
N GLY A 3 17.37 8.08 -10.11
CA GLY A 3 15.93 8.37 -10.13
C GLY A 3 15.42 9.32 -9.05
N LEU A 4 16.25 9.66 -8.04
CA LEU A 4 15.88 10.51 -6.93
C LEU A 4 16.50 11.92 -6.99
N ARG A 5 17.38 12.20 -7.96
CA ARG A 5 18.13 13.48 -8.01
C ARG A 5 17.33 14.71 -8.39
N GLU A 6 16.21 14.56 -9.10
CA GLU A 6 15.42 15.72 -9.55
C GLU A 6 14.45 16.27 -8.49
N THR A 7 14.31 15.59 -7.35
CA THR A 7 13.38 16.00 -6.28
C THR A 7 14.10 16.25 -4.95
N ALA A 8 15.22 16.93 -4.99
CA ALA A 8 16.22 17.09 -3.91
C ALA A 8 15.70 17.62 -2.55
N TYR A 9 14.42 17.99 -2.41
CA TYR A 9 13.90 18.62 -1.21
C TYR A 9 12.87 17.80 -0.43
N HIS A 10 12.52 16.59 -0.88
CA HIS A 10 11.40 15.84 -0.32
C HIS A 10 11.78 14.59 0.45
N TYR A 11 13.06 14.22 0.48
CA TYR A 11 13.54 13.05 1.22
C TYR A 11 14.93 13.27 1.83
N ARG A 12 15.22 12.52 2.89
CA ARG A 12 16.54 12.46 3.53
C ARG A 12 16.99 11.00 3.59
N ILE A 13 18.15 10.71 3.03
CA ILE A 13 18.79 9.39 3.15
C ILE A 13 19.28 9.23 4.59
N VAL A 14 18.97 8.10 5.20
CA VAL A 14 19.38 7.72 6.56
C VAL A 14 20.47 6.65 6.50
N VAL A 15 20.26 5.63 5.65
CA VAL A 15 21.21 4.53 5.40
C VAL A 15 21.37 4.38 3.89
N ALA A 16 22.61 4.20 3.45
CA ALA A 16 22.96 3.84 2.06
C ALA A 16 24.28 3.08 2.09
N ASP A 17 24.22 1.83 2.49
CA ASP A 17 25.36 0.95 2.64
C ASP A 17 25.06 -0.43 2.06
N GLY A 18 25.86 -0.85 1.08
CA GLY A 18 25.67 -2.12 0.40
C GLY A 18 24.31 -2.20 -0.31
N ASP A 19 23.51 -3.18 0.08
CA ASP A 19 22.14 -3.44 -0.37
C ASP A 19 21.09 -2.74 0.51
N ASP A 20 21.49 -2.21 1.68
CA ASP A 20 20.60 -1.50 2.58
C ASP A 20 20.42 -0.03 2.14
N PHE A 21 19.16 0.33 1.88
CA PHE A 21 18.80 1.70 1.52
C PHE A 21 17.58 2.17 2.32
N THR A 22 17.78 3.17 3.18
CA THR A 22 16.71 3.75 3.99
C THR A 22 16.66 5.26 3.81
N PHE A 23 15.46 5.78 3.62
CA PHE A 23 15.21 7.22 3.55
C PHE A 23 13.93 7.61 4.30
N ILE A 24 13.87 8.86 4.72
CA ILE A 24 12.69 9.49 5.31
C ILE A 24 12.19 10.56 4.33
N CYS A 25 10.89 10.57 4.07
CA CYS A 25 10.26 11.57 3.22
C CYS A 25 8.87 11.94 3.72
N ASN A 26 8.25 12.93 3.06
CA ASN A 26 6.83 13.16 3.28
C ASN A 26 6.03 11.95 2.79
N ALA A 27 5.05 11.50 3.58
CA ALA A 27 4.25 10.31 3.31
C ALA A 27 3.58 10.31 1.92
N ARG A 28 3.27 11.48 1.36
CA ARG A 28 2.69 11.62 0.02
C ARG A 28 3.59 11.13 -1.12
N PHE A 29 4.89 11.06 -0.89
CA PHE A 29 5.88 10.65 -1.88
C PHE A 29 6.43 9.24 -1.58
N ALA A 30 6.17 8.70 -0.40
CA ALA A 30 6.80 7.47 0.07
C ALA A 30 6.57 6.29 -0.88
N LEU A 31 5.32 6.05 -1.27
CA LEU A 31 4.97 4.95 -2.19
C LEU A 31 5.60 5.16 -3.57
N GLU A 32 5.51 6.37 -4.12
CA GLU A 32 6.06 6.66 -5.46
C GLU A 32 7.58 6.51 -5.49
N TYR A 33 8.28 7.07 -4.50
CA TYR A 33 9.74 6.99 -4.44
C TYR A 33 10.23 5.55 -4.25
N THR A 34 9.59 4.81 -3.34
CA THR A 34 9.91 3.40 -3.11
C THR A 34 9.69 2.57 -4.36
N CYS A 35 8.56 2.74 -5.05
CA CYS A 35 8.28 2.01 -6.28
C CYS A 35 9.27 2.32 -7.40
N ASN A 36 9.61 3.61 -7.59
CA ASN A 36 10.57 4.01 -8.60
C ASN A 36 11.97 3.46 -8.29
N TYR A 37 12.34 3.40 -7.01
CA TYR A 37 13.59 2.80 -6.58
C TYR A 37 13.62 1.28 -6.88
N LEU A 38 12.60 0.53 -6.46
CA LEU A 38 12.50 -0.91 -6.69
C LEU A 38 12.53 -1.26 -8.18
N LYS A 39 11.75 -0.56 -9.01
CA LYS A 39 11.76 -0.71 -10.48
C LYS A 39 13.13 -0.41 -11.09
N ALA A 40 13.81 0.64 -10.63
CA ALA A 40 15.14 0.99 -11.13
C ALA A 40 16.21 -0.03 -10.75
N VAL A 41 16.10 -0.64 -9.57
CA VAL A 41 17.00 -1.73 -9.14
C VAL A 41 16.77 -2.98 -9.99
N HIS A 42 15.53 -3.38 -10.16
CA HIS A 42 15.14 -4.55 -10.95
C HIS A 42 15.60 -4.43 -12.41
N GLN A 43 15.31 -3.29 -13.06
CA GLN A 43 15.70 -3.04 -14.45
C GLN A 43 17.24 -3.06 -14.70
N LYS A 44 18.03 -2.74 -13.67
CA LYS A 44 19.50 -2.66 -13.84
C LYS A 44 20.21 -3.99 -13.61
N LYS A 45 19.65 -4.87 -12.79
CA LYS A 45 20.40 -6.01 -12.26
C LYS A 45 19.65 -7.34 -12.27
N ASP A 46 18.37 -7.37 -12.70
CA ASP A 46 17.49 -8.53 -12.59
C ASP A 46 17.42 -9.10 -11.15
N TYR A 47 17.54 -8.22 -10.14
CA TYR A 47 17.48 -8.64 -8.74
C TYR A 47 16.07 -8.45 -8.18
N SER A 48 15.62 -9.43 -7.43
CA SER A 48 14.50 -9.23 -6.51
C SER A 48 14.89 -8.21 -5.46
N SER A 49 14.00 -7.28 -5.18
CA SER A 49 14.16 -6.36 -4.07
C SER A 49 12.82 -6.09 -3.39
N CYS A 50 12.85 -5.97 -2.07
CA CYS A 50 11.67 -5.75 -1.26
C CYS A 50 11.79 -4.46 -0.47
N ALA A 51 10.67 -3.85 -0.19
CA ALA A 51 10.64 -2.65 0.64
C ALA A 51 9.53 -2.69 1.68
N GLY A 52 9.79 -2.04 2.81
CA GLY A 52 8.81 -1.76 3.85
C GLY A 52 8.65 -0.26 4.07
N ILE A 53 7.43 0.21 4.19
CA ILE A 53 7.13 1.61 4.48
C ILE A 53 6.39 1.71 5.80
N CYS A 54 6.88 2.55 6.72
CA CYS A 54 6.13 2.96 7.90
C CYS A 54 5.68 4.41 7.74
N ILE A 55 4.36 4.64 7.77
CA ILE A 55 3.75 5.97 7.71
C ILE A 55 3.37 6.37 9.12
N PHE A 56 3.92 7.49 9.61
CA PHE A 56 3.77 7.91 11.00
C PHE A 56 3.65 9.42 11.15
N HIS A 57 3.12 9.86 12.28
CA HIS A 57 3.06 11.28 12.62
C HIS A 57 4.45 11.82 13.00
N SER A 58 4.75 13.06 12.65
CA SER A 58 6.07 13.68 12.84
C SER A 58 6.58 13.67 14.30
N GLY A 59 5.70 13.54 15.28
CA GLY A 59 6.06 13.41 16.69
C GLY A 59 6.35 11.98 17.16
N TYR A 60 6.23 10.98 16.28
CA TYR A 60 6.52 9.60 16.65
C TYR A 60 8.03 9.31 16.61
N PRO A 61 8.57 8.47 17.52
CA PRO A 61 9.99 8.16 17.56
C PRO A 61 10.47 7.48 16.27
N VAL A 62 11.40 8.12 15.56
CA VAL A 62 11.92 7.63 14.27
C VAL A 62 12.52 6.23 14.36
N ALA A 63 13.24 5.92 15.45
CA ALA A 63 13.83 4.59 15.64
C ALA A 63 12.76 3.46 15.66
N ARG A 64 11.59 3.74 16.25
CA ARG A 64 10.48 2.79 16.26
C ARG A 64 9.82 2.65 14.88
N ALA A 65 9.63 3.79 14.20
CA ALA A 65 9.11 3.79 12.84
C ALA A 65 10.04 3.02 11.88
N TYR A 66 11.34 3.17 12.06
CA TYR A 66 12.36 2.41 11.32
C TYR A 66 12.20 0.90 11.55
N SER A 67 12.12 0.46 12.80
CA SER A 67 11.93 -0.96 13.12
C SER A 67 10.63 -1.54 12.53
N LEU A 68 9.54 -0.76 12.48
CA LEU A 68 8.30 -1.19 11.85
C LEU A 68 8.42 -1.26 10.31
N ALA A 69 9.20 -0.35 9.70
CA ALA A 69 9.48 -0.40 8.28
C ALA A 69 10.34 -1.63 7.92
N GLU A 70 11.34 -1.98 8.74
CA GLU A 70 12.13 -3.21 8.58
C GLU A 70 11.23 -4.46 8.63
N GLN A 71 10.34 -4.55 9.62
CA GLN A 71 9.41 -5.67 9.75
C GLN A 71 8.42 -5.74 8.57
N ALA A 72 7.98 -4.61 8.02
CA ALA A 72 7.18 -4.58 6.81
C ALA A 72 8.01 -5.06 5.59
N CYS A 73 9.29 -4.67 5.50
CA CYS A 73 10.19 -5.19 4.47
C CYS A 73 10.36 -6.71 4.57
N ASP A 74 10.55 -7.24 5.78
CA ASP A 74 10.64 -8.69 6.00
C ASP A 74 9.34 -9.42 5.64
N ASN A 75 8.18 -8.79 5.87
CA ASN A 75 6.92 -9.33 5.38
C ASN A 75 6.84 -9.33 3.84
N ALA A 76 7.35 -8.29 3.19
CA ALA A 76 7.41 -8.21 1.74
C ALA A 76 8.36 -9.24 1.09
N LYS A 77 9.33 -9.77 1.83
CA LYS A 77 10.24 -10.85 1.37
C LYS A 77 9.58 -12.23 1.35
N LYS A 78 8.50 -12.45 2.13
CA LYS A 78 7.86 -13.76 2.24
C LYS A 78 7.44 -14.35 0.89
N PRO A 79 6.72 -13.62 0.00
CA PRO A 79 6.34 -14.15 -1.31
C PRO A 79 7.55 -14.56 -2.17
N VAL A 80 8.64 -13.77 -2.13
CA VAL A 80 9.88 -14.09 -2.88
C VAL A 80 10.50 -15.40 -2.39
N HIS A 81 10.53 -15.61 -1.08
CA HIS A 81 11.06 -16.85 -0.50
C HIS A 81 10.20 -18.08 -0.82
N GLU A 82 8.89 -17.90 -0.94
CA GLU A 82 7.97 -18.98 -1.26
C GLU A 82 7.98 -19.36 -2.75
N THR A 83 8.09 -18.39 -3.63
CA THR A 83 8.01 -18.60 -5.08
C THR A 83 9.37 -18.71 -5.76
N HIS A 84 10.45 -18.26 -5.09
CA HIS A 84 11.80 -18.09 -5.68
C HIS A 84 11.79 -17.24 -6.96
N ALA A 85 10.81 -16.38 -7.12
CA ALA A 85 10.70 -15.50 -8.28
C ALA A 85 11.56 -14.24 -8.08
N GLU A 86 12.14 -13.74 -9.15
CA GLU A 86 12.86 -12.47 -9.18
C GLU A 86 11.85 -11.32 -9.30
N GLU A 87 11.14 -11.03 -8.21
CA GLU A 87 10.05 -10.06 -8.15
C GLU A 87 10.35 -9.00 -7.09
N CYS A 88 9.74 -7.82 -7.27
CA CYS A 88 9.83 -6.73 -6.31
C CYS A 88 8.52 -6.60 -5.54
N TRP A 89 8.59 -6.67 -4.21
CA TRP A 89 7.43 -6.60 -3.34
C TRP A 89 7.53 -5.44 -2.37
N LEU A 90 6.36 -4.89 -2.00
CA LEU A 90 6.21 -3.75 -1.10
C LEU A 90 5.16 -4.05 -0.05
N ASP A 91 5.52 -3.86 1.22
CA ASP A 91 4.55 -3.80 2.32
C ASP A 91 4.60 -2.42 2.98
N PHE A 92 3.49 -2.00 3.56
CA PHE A 92 3.41 -0.73 4.28
C PHE A 92 2.56 -0.85 5.54
N HIS A 93 2.86 0.00 6.51
CA HIS A 93 2.08 0.13 7.73
C HIS A 93 1.78 1.59 8.02
N TYR A 94 0.50 1.89 8.26
CA TYR A 94 0.06 3.20 8.69
C TYR A 94 -0.19 3.19 10.20
N LEU A 95 0.58 3.99 10.95
CA LEU A 95 0.44 4.12 12.39
C LEU A 95 -0.71 5.07 12.74
N HIS A 96 -1.84 4.51 13.15
CA HIS A 96 -3.00 5.26 13.64
C HIS A 96 -2.90 5.63 15.13
N SER A 97 -2.06 4.91 15.88
CA SER A 97 -1.91 5.07 17.34
C SER A 97 -0.48 4.79 17.80
N SER A 98 -0.13 5.25 18.99
CA SER A 98 1.19 5.00 19.60
C SER A 98 1.27 3.62 20.27
N ILE A 99 0.74 2.57 19.63
CA ILE A 99 0.79 1.21 20.16
C ILE A 99 2.24 0.71 20.08
N ASP A 100 2.78 0.27 21.21
CA ASP A 100 4.09 -0.37 21.28
C ASP A 100 3.95 -1.86 20.93
N GLY A 101 4.88 -2.35 20.12
CA GLY A 101 4.95 -3.76 19.75
C GLY A 101 5.67 -3.97 18.42
N ASN A 102 5.82 -5.22 18.06
CA ASN A 102 6.23 -5.59 16.71
C ASN A 102 5.03 -5.53 15.75
N LEU A 103 5.30 -5.47 14.45
CA LEU A 103 4.29 -5.31 13.42
C LEU A 103 3.24 -6.44 13.43
N ASP A 104 3.68 -7.68 13.62
CA ASP A 104 2.79 -8.84 13.64
C ASP A 104 1.81 -8.76 14.82
N ASN A 105 2.29 -8.35 16.00
CA ASN A 105 1.43 -8.15 17.17
C ASN A 105 0.45 -7.01 16.95
N ILE A 106 0.89 -5.88 16.41
CA ILE A 106 0.02 -4.73 16.12
C ILE A 106 -1.08 -5.15 15.14
N ARG A 107 -0.73 -5.83 14.06
CA ARG A 107 -1.68 -6.31 13.05
C ARG A 107 -2.62 -7.36 13.61
N SER A 108 -2.12 -8.30 14.41
CA SER A 108 -2.92 -9.34 15.06
C SER A 108 -3.91 -8.74 16.08
N TRP A 109 -3.49 -7.78 16.90
CA TRP A 109 -4.39 -7.10 17.84
C TRP A 109 -5.48 -6.30 17.14
N GLN A 110 -5.16 -5.67 16.03
CA GLN A 110 -6.12 -4.95 15.19
C GLN A 110 -6.96 -5.91 14.32
N LYS A 111 -6.67 -7.23 14.34
CA LYS A 111 -7.28 -8.24 13.46
C LYS A 111 -7.16 -7.90 11.97
N THR A 112 -6.13 -7.12 11.61
CA THR A 112 -5.98 -6.58 10.27
C THR A 112 -5.31 -7.54 9.30
N ASP A 113 -4.56 -8.55 9.75
CA ASP A 113 -3.86 -9.51 8.87
C ASP A 113 -4.79 -10.20 7.87
N ALA A 114 -6.00 -10.57 8.30
CA ALA A 114 -6.99 -11.19 7.43
C ALA A 114 -7.72 -10.19 6.50
N LEU A 115 -7.58 -8.89 6.78
CA LEU A 115 -8.30 -7.81 6.09
C LEU A 115 -7.45 -7.11 5.04
N MET A 116 -6.11 -7.25 5.11
CA MET A 116 -5.16 -6.59 4.23
C MET A 116 -4.86 -7.41 2.96
N ALA A 117 -4.57 -6.71 1.87
CA ALA A 117 -4.11 -7.28 0.61
C ALA A 117 -2.58 -7.33 0.51
N ARG A 118 -1.90 -6.46 1.26
CA ARG A 118 -0.41 -6.35 1.24
C ARG A 118 0.26 -7.59 1.85
N PRO A 119 1.48 -7.96 1.40
CA PRO A 119 2.34 -7.18 0.51
C PRO A 119 1.87 -7.16 -0.94
N TRP A 120 2.23 -6.11 -1.69
CA TRP A 120 1.88 -5.92 -3.08
C TRP A 120 3.07 -6.11 -4.00
N LEU A 121 2.85 -6.81 -5.11
CA LEU A 121 3.81 -6.88 -6.20
C LEU A 121 3.94 -5.51 -6.88
N VAL A 122 5.17 -5.03 -7.07
CA VAL A 122 5.45 -3.69 -7.60
C VAL A 122 5.21 -3.60 -9.09
N GLU A 123 5.44 -4.68 -9.83
CA GLU A 123 5.27 -4.78 -11.27
C GLU A 123 4.01 -5.59 -11.63
N ASP A 124 3.66 -5.58 -12.92
CA ASP A 124 2.60 -6.45 -13.40
C ASP A 124 3.03 -7.92 -13.36
N GLY A 125 2.21 -8.76 -12.78
CA GLY A 125 2.47 -10.18 -12.63
C GLY A 125 1.20 -11.01 -12.45
N ASN A 126 1.37 -12.30 -12.23
CA ASN A 126 0.27 -13.25 -12.09
C ASN A 126 -0.47 -13.18 -10.75
N THR A 127 -0.11 -12.23 -9.88
CA THR A 127 -0.80 -12.03 -8.61
C THR A 127 -1.97 -11.06 -8.76
N VAL A 128 -2.96 -11.22 -7.87
CA VAL A 128 -4.12 -10.34 -7.80
C VAL A 128 -3.71 -8.95 -7.31
N PHE A 129 -2.81 -8.89 -6.32
CA PHE A 129 -2.44 -7.65 -5.65
C PHE A 129 -1.17 -7.05 -6.26
N THR A 130 -1.35 -6.23 -7.30
CA THR A 130 -0.27 -5.47 -7.90
C THR A 130 -0.44 -3.98 -7.65
N LEU A 131 0.68 -3.28 -7.57
CA LEU A 131 0.70 -1.85 -7.37
C LEU A 131 0.04 -1.08 -8.52
N GLU A 132 0.22 -1.55 -9.76
CA GLU A 132 -0.38 -0.90 -10.93
C GLU A 132 -1.91 -1.03 -10.92
N LYS A 133 -2.45 -2.17 -10.52
CA LYS A 133 -3.90 -2.34 -10.33
C LYS A 133 -4.42 -1.43 -9.21
N ALA A 134 -3.67 -1.33 -8.10
CA ALA A 134 -4.03 -0.44 -7.00
C ALA A 134 -4.02 1.04 -7.44
N LYS A 135 -3.02 1.48 -8.21
CA LYS A 135 -2.97 2.83 -8.79
C LYS A 135 -4.18 3.11 -9.68
N ALA A 136 -4.51 2.18 -10.56
CA ALA A 136 -5.66 2.33 -11.45
C ALA A 136 -6.97 2.46 -10.66
N LEU A 137 -7.15 1.65 -9.61
CA LEU A 137 -8.33 1.69 -8.75
C LEU A 137 -8.39 2.99 -7.92
N ILE A 138 -7.27 3.45 -7.35
CA ILE A 138 -7.20 4.74 -6.64
C ILE A 138 -7.56 5.89 -7.58
N LYS A 139 -7.01 5.90 -8.79
CA LYS A 139 -7.32 6.91 -9.79
C LYS A 139 -8.81 6.91 -10.14
N TYR A 140 -9.38 5.73 -10.41
CA TYR A 140 -10.82 5.61 -10.65
C TYR A 140 -11.64 6.22 -9.50
N ILE A 141 -11.31 5.87 -8.26
CA ILE A 141 -11.98 6.37 -7.06
C ILE A 141 -11.88 7.90 -6.96
N GLN A 142 -10.71 8.48 -7.23
CA GLN A 142 -10.49 9.92 -7.17
C GLN A 142 -11.25 10.67 -8.28
N ASP A 143 -11.33 10.09 -9.47
CA ASP A 143 -12.03 10.69 -10.61
C ASP A 143 -13.57 10.63 -10.44
N HIS A 144 -14.10 9.67 -9.66
CA HIS A 144 -15.54 9.45 -9.46
C HIS A 144 -16.02 9.73 -8.02
N LYS A 145 -15.27 10.52 -7.26
CA LYS A 145 -15.58 10.82 -5.84
C LYS A 145 -16.99 11.37 -5.61
N ASP A 146 -17.52 12.12 -6.57
CA ASP A 146 -18.87 12.73 -6.50
C ASP A 146 -19.98 11.71 -6.81
N GLN A 147 -19.63 10.53 -7.32
CA GLN A 147 -20.54 9.43 -7.66
C GLN A 147 -20.57 8.34 -6.57
N GLY A 148 -20.21 8.65 -5.34
CA GLY A 148 -20.29 7.73 -4.20
C GLY A 148 -19.01 6.96 -3.89
N THR A 149 -17.93 7.12 -4.67
CA THR A 149 -16.61 6.52 -4.38
C THR A 149 -15.72 7.46 -3.56
N ASN A 150 -16.31 8.31 -2.74
CA ASN A 150 -15.55 9.24 -1.90
C ASN A 150 -14.93 8.55 -0.67
N ARG A 151 -13.97 9.24 -0.07
CA ARG A 151 -13.25 8.80 1.13
C ARG A 151 -14.16 8.33 2.27
N SER A 152 -15.27 9.03 2.50
CA SER A 152 -16.20 8.68 3.57
C SER A 152 -16.83 7.30 3.37
N ASN A 153 -17.21 6.97 2.13
CA ASN A 153 -17.78 5.68 1.81
C ASN A 153 -16.72 4.56 1.84
N LEU A 154 -15.49 4.83 1.40
CA LEU A 154 -14.38 3.88 1.55
C LEU A 154 -14.11 3.55 3.02
N LYS A 155 -14.08 4.56 3.89
CA LYS A 155 -13.92 4.36 5.34
C LYS A 155 -15.07 3.55 5.96
N LYS A 156 -16.31 3.71 5.47
CA LYS A 156 -17.42 2.89 5.93
C LYS A 156 -17.26 1.44 5.52
N ILE A 157 -16.79 1.17 4.28
CA ILE A 157 -16.52 -0.20 3.82
C ILE A 157 -15.40 -0.82 4.67
N ALA A 158 -14.31 -0.08 4.92
CA ALA A 158 -13.20 -0.56 5.73
C ALA A 158 -13.64 -0.86 7.18
N ALA A 159 -14.34 0.06 7.81
CA ALA A 159 -14.88 -0.14 9.17
C ALA A 159 -15.86 -1.34 9.25
N ALA A 160 -16.74 -1.48 8.26
CA ALA A 160 -17.64 -2.61 8.18
C ALA A 160 -16.89 -3.95 7.97
N LEU A 161 -15.74 -3.93 7.28
CA LEU A 161 -14.92 -5.12 7.11
C LEU A 161 -14.27 -5.57 8.43
N GLU A 162 -13.94 -4.62 9.31
CA GLU A 162 -13.46 -4.93 10.67
C GLU A 162 -14.54 -5.60 11.52
N GLU A 163 -15.81 -5.30 11.28
CA GLU A 163 -16.93 -5.96 11.96
C GLU A 163 -17.21 -7.35 11.37
N SER A 164 -17.43 -7.41 10.06
CA SER A 164 -17.64 -8.66 9.33
C SER A 164 -17.60 -8.47 7.82
N ARG A 165 -17.28 -9.55 7.09
CA ARG A 165 -17.34 -9.56 5.62
C ARG A 165 -18.75 -9.30 5.10
N GLY A 166 -19.78 -9.77 5.79
CA GLY A 166 -21.18 -9.54 5.43
C GLY A 166 -21.54 -8.05 5.49
N ALA A 167 -21.15 -7.36 6.57
CA ALA A 167 -21.34 -5.91 6.72
C ALA A 167 -20.63 -5.13 5.63
N ALA A 168 -19.37 -5.49 5.32
CA ALA A 168 -18.60 -4.85 4.26
C ALA A 168 -19.25 -5.02 2.88
N LYS A 169 -19.74 -6.21 2.55
CA LYS A 169 -20.47 -6.47 1.30
C LYS A 169 -21.74 -5.62 1.18
N MET A 170 -22.47 -5.43 2.26
CA MET A 170 -23.63 -4.54 2.28
C MET A 170 -23.26 -3.08 2.02
N GLU A 171 -22.20 -2.58 2.65
CA GLU A 171 -21.74 -1.21 2.41
C GLU A 171 -21.18 -1.05 0.98
N LEU A 172 -20.44 -2.04 0.47
CA LEU A 172 -20.00 -2.05 -0.92
C LEU A 172 -21.20 -2.02 -1.88
N ALA A 173 -22.21 -2.86 -1.67
CA ALA A 173 -23.42 -2.88 -2.49
C ALA A 173 -24.13 -1.52 -2.53
N ARG A 174 -24.16 -0.77 -1.42
CA ARG A 174 -24.71 0.60 -1.38
C ARG A 174 -23.94 1.58 -2.25
N VAL A 175 -22.60 1.44 -2.28
CA VAL A 175 -21.73 2.26 -3.16
C VAL A 175 -21.97 1.86 -4.62
N LEU A 176 -22.03 0.57 -4.92
CA LEU A 176 -22.25 0.06 -6.26
C LEU A 176 -23.64 0.40 -6.82
N TYR A 177 -24.66 0.49 -5.96
CA TYR A 177 -25.99 0.97 -6.37
C TYR A 177 -25.96 2.42 -6.89
N ARG A 178 -25.11 3.26 -6.30
CA ARG A 178 -24.94 4.68 -6.71
C ARG A 178 -23.96 4.85 -7.88
N ASN A 179 -23.02 3.95 -8.01
CA ASN A 179 -22.02 3.94 -9.06
C ASN A 179 -21.83 2.49 -9.59
N PRO A 180 -22.71 2.05 -10.50
CA PRO A 180 -22.61 0.69 -11.07
C PRO A 180 -21.30 0.42 -11.82
N ASP A 181 -20.70 1.46 -12.43
CA ASP A 181 -19.46 1.33 -13.18
C ASP A 181 -18.25 1.00 -12.26
N PHE A 182 -18.36 1.35 -10.99
CA PHE A 182 -17.34 0.96 -10.00
C PHE A 182 -17.21 -0.56 -9.86
N ALA A 183 -18.29 -1.32 -10.08
CA ALA A 183 -18.22 -2.78 -10.13
C ALA A 183 -17.31 -3.28 -11.26
N GLY A 184 -17.27 -2.57 -12.38
CA GLY A 184 -16.34 -2.84 -13.48
C GLY A 184 -14.89 -2.64 -13.08
N ALA A 185 -14.58 -1.51 -12.45
CA ALA A 185 -13.24 -1.20 -11.95
C ALA A 185 -12.76 -2.22 -10.90
N LEU A 186 -13.63 -2.63 -9.99
CA LEU A 186 -13.32 -3.66 -8.99
C LEU A 186 -13.07 -5.03 -9.63
N ARG A 187 -13.89 -5.44 -10.62
CA ARG A 187 -13.67 -6.68 -11.34
C ARG A 187 -12.39 -6.71 -12.18
N THR A 188 -11.97 -5.56 -12.69
CA THR A 188 -10.67 -5.42 -13.36
C THR A 188 -9.51 -5.62 -12.37
N PHE A 189 -9.69 -5.21 -11.11
CA PHE A 189 -8.74 -5.48 -10.05
C PHE A 189 -8.71 -6.98 -9.69
N SER A 190 -9.85 -7.55 -9.31
CA SER A 190 -10.02 -8.98 -9.03
C SER A 190 -11.48 -9.42 -9.31
N PRO A 191 -11.71 -10.62 -9.84
CA PRO A 191 -13.05 -11.21 -9.92
C PRO A 191 -13.59 -11.64 -8.55
N ASN A 192 -12.72 -11.82 -7.54
CA ASN A 192 -13.09 -12.26 -6.20
C ASN A 192 -13.45 -11.05 -5.32
N GLU A 193 -14.64 -11.05 -4.75
CA GLU A 193 -15.16 -9.98 -3.91
C GLU A 193 -14.35 -9.79 -2.61
N ASP A 194 -13.85 -10.88 -2.01
CA ASP A 194 -13.02 -10.79 -0.81
C ASP A 194 -11.68 -10.08 -1.09
N ASP A 195 -11.08 -10.32 -2.26
CA ASP A 195 -9.87 -9.61 -2.69
C ASP A 195 -10.15 -8.12 -2.95
N GLN A 196 -11.32 -7.82 -3.54
CA GLN A 196 -11.76 -6.43 -3.73
C GLN A 196 -11.89 -5.70 -2.39
N LEU A 197 -12.48 -6.34 -1.38
CA LEU A 197 -12.61 -5.76 -0.04
C LEU A 197 -11.27 -5.52 0.63
N LYS A 198 -10.33 -6.47 0.56
CA LYS A 198 -8.98 -6.32 1.07
C LYS A 198 -8.22 -5.17 0.39
N ALA A 199 -8.34 -5.08 -0.93
CA ALA A 199 -7.73 -3.98 -1.69
C ALA A 199 -8.32 -2.63 -1.29
N LEU A 200 -9.63 -2.54 -1.12
CA LEU A 200 -10.30 -1.31 -0.66
C LEU A 200 -9.88 -0.93 0.76
N TYR A 201 -9.64 -1.92 1.63
CA TYR A 201 -9.10 -1.67 2.97
C TYR A 201 -7.74 -1.00 2.91
N ASP A 202 -6.79 -1.58 2.20
CA ASP A 202 -5.45 -1.01 2.01
C ASP A 202 -5.49 0.36 1.33
N ILE A 203 -6.31 0.51 0.28
CA ILE A 203 -6.47 1.78 -0.43
C ILE A 203 -7.02 2.86 0.50
N THR A 204 -7.94 2.53 1.42
CA THR A 204 -8.50 3.49 2.37
C THR A 204 -7.42 4.10 3.27
N GLU A 205 -6.40 3.35 3.65
CA GLU A 205 -5.29 3.85 4.45
C GLU A 205 -4.40 4.84 3.69
N ILE A 206 -4.16 4.60 2.40
CA ILE A 206 -3.23 5.39 1.58
C ILE A 206 -3.91 6.40 0.66
N TYR A 207 -5.23 6.42 0.59
CA TYR A 207 -6.01 7.23 -0.34
C TYR A 207 -5.64 8.72 -0.33
N ASP A 208 -5.43 9.31 0.85
CA ASP A 208 -5.07 10.72 0.99
C ASP A 208 -3.58 10.98 0.70
N LEU A 209 -2.77 9.95 0.77
CA LEU A 209 -1.33 10.04 0.65
C LEU A 209 -0.88 9.81 -0.79
N TRP A 210 -1.62 9.01 -1.53
CA TRP A 210 -1.27 8.75 -2.92
C TRP A 210 -1.91 9.78 -3.85
N ILE A 211 -1.12 10.75 -4.23
CA ILE A 211 -1.51 11.70 -5.29
C ILE A 211 -1.01 11.14 -6.61
N ALA A 212 -1.89 10.41 -7.32
CA ALA A 212 -1.59 9.95 -8.67
C ALA A 212 -1.29 11.16 -9.57
N GLY A 213 -0.04 11.29 -10.03
CA GLY A 213 0.30 12.14 -11.17
C GLY A 213 0.51 13.63 -10.92
N ARG A 214 0.90 14.07 -9.72
CA ARG A 214 1.44 15.43 -9.52
C ARG A 214 2.98 15.45 -9.47
N GLY A 215 3.59 14.71 -10.38
CA GLY A 215 4.99 14.87 -10.73
C GLY A 215 5.06 15.72 -12.00
N LYS A 216 4.95 17.03 -11.89
CA LYS A 216 5.44 18.04 -12.83
C LYS A 216 5.99 19.20 -12.04
#